data_ab4586564dc6d8163552317593c1caa5
#
_entry.id   ab4586564dc6d8163552317593c1caa5
#
_cell.length_a   1.000
_cell.length_b   1.000
_cell.length_c   1.000
_cell.angle_alpha   90.00
_cell.angle_beta   90.00
_cell.angle_gamma   90.00
#
_symmetry.space_group_name_H-M   'P 1'
#
loop_
_entity.id
_entity.type
_entity.pdbx_description
1 polymer ?
#
loop_
_entity_poly.entity_id
_entity_poly.type
_entity_poly.pdbx_seq_one_letter_code
_entity_poly.pdbx_strand_id
1 'polypeptide(L)'
;LSEVPPYHADENFYVTSTRNMIETSDYITPMYHGKKRFAKPILFYWLVAISYKTFGVNLFSARLVSSLFGAFCIPITYMIARRLFDHKTAIISALLLPGCYLHFQIARWATTDMPLNFFILSTFYFFIRGFQEKSNKDTSYFLMYICMGIGFMIKGPPGIIIPTFVIACYILALKNWEELPQLRLAYGVAIIAVIILPWFVTMLALHGDEFKNHILGAELRDRIVHDTPFSLYYLGVIIRYYLPWSFFFIAALAKQFELTSISPQPIPLKENIFLSLSKKMQVWRSNITKKNNQAFLFCTLWILCPLLLFTLFRVEHSRYMLPVSAPIAIIMAIFFSQLIDSSSDFKGKFFKIPFYLSLIFYLLIAMLTVMGMFFLHP
;
A
#
# COMPACT_ATOMS: atom_id res chain seq x y z
N LEU A 1 9.31 21.59 -3.76
CA LEU A 1 8.64 21.17 -2.49
C LEU A 1 8.32 22.36 -1.57
N SER A 2 9.12 23.43 -1.57
CA SER A 2 8.95 24.58 -0.66
C SER A 2 7.88 25.58 -1.13
N GLU A 3 7.67 25.75 -2.41
CA GLU A 3 6.85 26.81 -2.99
C GLU A 3 5.33 26.60 -2.87
N VAL A 4 4.90 25.34 -2.67
CA VAL A 4 3.49 25.02 -2.50
C VAL A 4 3.15 25.07 -1.01
N PRO A 5 2.16 25.90 -0.58
CA PRO A 5 1.73 25.95 0.81
C PRO A 5 1.26 24.57 1.29
N PRO A 6 1.10 24.34 2.61
CA PRO A 6 0.62 23.07 3.13
C PRO A 6 -0.72 22.70 2.47
N TYR A 7 -0.67 21.68 1.64
CA TYR A 7 -1.80 21.30 0.77
C TYR A 7 -2.92 20.57 1.51
N HIS A 8 -2.59 19.97 2.65
CA HIS A 8 -3.52 19.15 3.42
C HIS A 8 -3.48 19.52 4.91
N ALA A 9 -4.63 19.54 5.56
CA ALA A 9 -4.71 19.83 6.99
C ALA A 9 -3.77 18.95 7.84
N ASP A 10 -3.61 17.67 7.47
CA ASP A 10 -2.71 16.75 8.16
C ASP A 10 -1.24 17.14 8.06
N GLU A 11 -0.80 17.72 6.95
CA GLU A 11 0.58 18.19 6.78
C GLU A 11 0.92 19.26 7.83
N ASN A 12 0.00 20.20 8.05
CA ASN A 12 0.14 21.24 9.09
C ASN A 12 0.36 20.66 10.48
N PHE A 13 -0.35 19.58 10.81
CA PHE A 13 -0.19 18.94 12.11
C PHE A 13 1.25 18.46 12.34
N TYR A 14 1.85 17.79 11.36
CA TYR A 14 3.21 17.27 11.51
C TYR A 14 4.26 18.37 11.47
N VAL A 15 4.13 19.32 10.53
CA VAL A 15 5.04 20.46 10.38
C VAL A 15 5.08 21.30 11.65
N THR A 16 3.92 21.73 12.16
CA THR A 16 3.81 22.58 13.36
C THR A 16 4.25 21.84 14.63
N SER A 17 3.79 20.59 14.82
CA SER A 17 4.19 19.84 16.01
C SER A 17 5.68 19.54 16.03
N THR A 18 6.30 19.23 14.90
CA THR A 18 7.75 18.98 14.87
C THR A 18 8.56 20.27 15.06
N ARG A 19 8.08 21.40 14.53
CA ARG A 19 8.69 22.71 14.84
C ARG A 19 8.68 22.96 16.34
N ASN A 20 7.55 22.77 17.01
CA ASN A 20 7.43 22.93 18.45
C ASN A 20 8.41 22.01 19.22
N MET A 21 8.58 20.75 18.79
CA MET A 21 9.59 19.85 19.38
C MET A 21 11.01 20.40 19.29
N ILE A 22 11.38 21.03 18.17
CA ILE A 22 12.71 21.66 18.03
C ILE A 22 12.84 22.86 18.98
N GLU A 23 11.80 23.70 19.06
CA GLU A 23 11.81 24.92 19.89
C GLU A 23 11.81 24.60 21.38
N THR A 24 11.07 23.58 21.82
CA THR A 24 10.94 23.20 23.24
C THR A 24 11.96 22.16 23.68
N SER A 25 12.65 21.50 22.76
CA SER A 25 13.48 20.32 22.99
C SER A 25 12.74 19.13 23.63
N ASP A 26 11.40 19.10 23.56
CA ASP A 26 10.60 17.94 23.94
C ASP A 26 10.34 17.06 22.71
N TYR A 27 11.03 15.94 22.63
CA TYR A 27 10.91 14.96 21.54
C TYR A 27 9.98 13.78 21.88
N ILE A 28 9.31 13.83 23.04
CA ILE A 28 8.46 12.71 23.51
C ILE A 28 6.99 13.01 23.24
N THR A 29 6.52 14.23 23.59
CA THR A 29 5.13 14.65 23.50
C THR A 29 4.90 15.62 22.32
N PRO A 30 4.24 15.18 21.23
CA PRO A 30 3.87 16.11 20.16
C PRO A 30 2.87 17.15 20.65
N MET A 31 3.15 18.43 20.39
CA MET A 31 2.27 19.56 20.72
C MET A 31 1.80 20.25 19.45
N TYR A 32 0.51 20.62 19.39
CA TYR A 32 -0.08 21.37 18.29
C TYR A 32 -0.89 22.54 18.84
N HIS A 33 -0.48 23.77 18.54
CA HIS A 33 -1.11 25.00 19.08
C HIS A 33 -1.35 24.95 20.60
N GLY A 34 -0.34 24.57 21.37
CA GLY A 34 -0.41 24.48 22.83
C GLY A 34 -1.18 23.30 23.39
N LYS A 35 -1.74 22.42 22.55
CA LYS A 35 -2.46 21.21 22.97
C LYS A 35 -1.64 19.94 22.66
N LYS A 36 -1.68 18.97 23.56
CA LYS A 36 -1.06 17.66 23.35
C LYS A 36 -1.73 16.92 22.18
N ARG A 37 -0.91 16.32 21.31
CA ARG A 37 -1.40 15.60 20.12
C ARG A 37 -1.04 14.11 20.21
N PHE A 38 -1.99 13.31 20.65
CA PHE A 38 -1.81 11.86 20.80
C PHE A 38 -2.25 11.02 19.57
N ALA A 39 -2.67 11.69 18.49
CA ALA A 39 -3.31 11.06 17.34
C ALA A 39 -2.44 10.07 16.57
N LYS A 40 -1.12 10.18 16.63
CA LYS A 40 -0.18 9.28 15.95
C LYS A 40 1.04 9.02 16.80
N PRO A 41 1.67 7.82 16.68
CA PRO A 41 2.96 7.53 17.31
C PRO A 41 4.06 8.45 16.82
N ILE A 42 5.19 8.45 17.53
CA ILE A 42 6.21 9.52 17.50
C ILE A 42 7.17 9.47 16.31
N LEU A 43 7.35 8.30 15.66
CA LEU A 43 8.50 8.08 14.79
C LEU A 43 8.54 9.02 13.58
N PHE A 44 7.40 9.37 13.00
CA PHE A 44 7.36 10.30 11.87
C PHE A 44 7.83 11.70 12.28
N TYR A 45 7.45 12.17 13.47
CA TYR A 45 7.93 13.46 14.02
C TYR A 45 9.46 13.45 14.21
N TRP A 46 10.02 12.35 14.70
CA TRP A 46 11.48 12.22 14.83
C TRP A 46 12.19 12.28 13.48
N LEU A 47 11.67 11.62 12.46
CA LEU A 47 12.23 11.68 11.10
C LEU A 47 12.20 13.10 10.55
N VAL A 48 11.10 13.83 10.73
CA VAL A 48 10.98 15.23 10.32
C VAL A 48 11.90 16.12 11.17
N ALA A 49 12.03 15.86 12.47
CA ALA A 49 12.94 16.62 13.35
C ALA A 49 14.41 16.46 12.93
N ILE A 50 14.83 15.25 12.55
CA ILE A 50 16.18 15.02 11.99
C ILE A 50 16.36 15.84 10.71
N SER A 51 15.38 15.82 9.81
CA SER A 51 15.41 16.61 8.57
C SER A 51 15.47 18.12 8.86
N TYR A 52 14.73 18.62 9.84
CA TYR A 52 14.76 20.01 10.28
C TYR A 52 16.12 20.43 10.86
N LYS A 53 16.74 19.57 11.66
CA LYS A 53 18.08 19.84 12.21
C LYS A 53 19.17 19.88 11.12
N THR A 54 18.98 19.12 10.04
CA THR A 54 19.96 19.01 8.95
C THR A 54 19.79 20.11 7.90
N PHE A 55 18.55 20.41 7.51
CA PHE A 55 18.24 21.28 6.36
C PHE A 55 17.47 22.55 6.76
N GLY A 56 17.31 22.81 8.06
CA GLY A 56 16.52 23.93 8.58
C GLY A 56 15.03 23.65 8.64
N VAL A 57 14.32 24.47 9.46
CA VAL A 57 12.86 24.34 9.70
C VAL A 57 12.09 24.99 8.57
N ASN A 58 11.73 24.22 7.57
CA ASN A 58 10.98 24.67 6.40
C ASN A 58 10.17 23.52 5.79
N LEU A 59 9.30 23.84 4.84
CA LEU A 59 8.40 22.88 4.21
C LEU A 59 9.13 21.84 3.33
N PHE A 60 10.24 22.25 2.72
CA PHE A 60 11.09 21.34 1.97
C PHE A 60 11.62 20.22 2.86
N SER A 61 12.20 20.57 4.00
CA SER A 61 12.77 19.60 4.95
C SER A 61 11.72 18.65 5.49
N ALA A 62 10.49 19.13 5.76
CA ALA A 62 9.39 18.27 6.20
C ALA A 62 8.99 17.24 5.11
N ARG A 63 8.83 17.70 3.87
CA ARG A 63 8.41 16.89 2.72
C ARG A 63 9.50 15.94 2.22
N LEU A 64 10.77 16.29 2.47
CA LEU A 64 11.92 15.48 2.08
C LEU A 64 11.83 14.05 2.66
N VAL A 65 11.35 13.91 3.89
CA VAL A 65 11.16 12.59 4.52
C VAL A 65 10.23 11.73 3.69
N SER A 66 9.02 12.19 3.36
CA SER A 66 8.07 11.43 2.55
C SER A 66 8.59 11.19 1.13
N SER A 67 9.29 12.17 0.54
CA SER A 67 9.87 12.03 -0.80
C SER A 67 10.96 10.96 -0.87
N LEU A 68 11.82 10.88 0.14
CA LEU A 68 12.84 9.83 0.24
C LEU A 68 12.21 8.43 0.39
N PHE A 69 11.22 8.28 1.26
CA PHE A 69 10.51 7.01 1.39
C PHE A 69 9.74 6.64 0.12
N GLY A 70 9.18 7.62 -0.60
CA GLY A 70 8.58 7.41 -1.92
C GLY A 70 9.60 6.89 -2.93
N ALA A 71 10.81 7.46 -2.96
CA ALA A 71 11.91 6.97 -3.79
C ALA A 71 12.35 5.55 -3.37
N PHE A 72 12.44 5.25 -2.07
CA PHE A 72 12.78 3.90 -1.58
C PHE A 72 11.69 2.84 -1.88
N CYS A 73 10.43 3.24 -2.07
CA CYS A 73 9.39 2.33 -2.53
C CYS A 73 9.67 1.75 -3.93
N ILE A 74 10.45 2.43 -4.78
CA ILE A 74 10.77 1.97 -6.13
C ILE A 74 11.67 0.73 -6.09
N PRO A 75 12.88 0.76 -5.48
CA PRO A 75 13.73 -0.42 -5.41
C PRO A 75 13.09 -1.56 -4.61
N ILE A 76 12.34 -1.31 -3.56
CA ILE A 76 11.67 -2.40 -2.83
C ILE A 76 10.59 -3.07 -3.68
N THR A 77 9.86 -2.31 -4.50
CA THR A 77 8.88 -2.86 -5.47
C THR A 77 9.57 -3.70 -6.53
N TYR A 78 10.72 -3.23 -7.07
CA TYR A 78 11.56 -4.04 -7.95
C TYR A 78 11.96 -5.36 -7.29
N MET A 79 12.44 -5.32 -6.04
CA MET A 79 12.89 -6.51 -5.31
C MET A 79 11.75 -7.52 -5.09
N ILE A 80 10.54 -7.04 -4.78
CA ILE A 80 9.33 -7.86 -4.65
C ILE A 80 8.99 -8.51 -5.99
N ALA A 81 8.86 -7.71 -7.05
CA ALA A 81 8.51 -8.19 -8.38
C ALA A 81 9.55 -9.18 -8.94
N ARG A 82 10.84 -8.96 -8.67
CA ARG A 82 11.95 -9.86 -9.06
C ARG A 82 11.86 -11.23 -8.39
N ARG A 83 11.39 -11.28 -7.15
CA ARG A 83 11.17 -12.54 -6.42
C ARG A 83 9.93 -13.28 -6.87
N LEU A 84 8.86 -12.53 -7.13
CA LEU A 84 7.58 -13.11 -7.53
C LEU A 84 7.58 -13.57 -8.98
N PHE A 85 8.22 -12.82 -9.88
CA PHE A 85 8.20 -13.03 -11.32
C PHE A 85 9.63 -13.08 -11.89
N ASP A 86 9.97 -12.16 -12.77
CA ASP A 86 11.24 -12.11 -13.47
C ASP A 86 11.86 -10.70 -13.46
N HIS A 87 13.08 -10.58 -14.03
CA HIS A 87 13.81 -9.31 -14.04
C HIS A 87 13.13 -8.24 -14.88
N LYS A 88 12.55 -8.61 -16.02
CA LYS A 88 11.88 -7.69 -16.94
C LYS A 88 10.62 -7.10 -16.29
N THR A 89 9.76 -7.95 -15.73
CA THR A 89 8.60 -7.54 -14.95
C THR A 89 9.00 -6.62 -13.79
N ALA A 90 10.11 -6.92 -13.10
CA ALA A 90 10.59 -6.11 -11.98
C ALA A 90 11.01 -4.70 -12.43
N ILE A 91 11.75 -4.56 -13.54
CA ILE A 91 12.14 -3.25 -14.08
C ILE A 91 10.89 -2.44 -14.47
N ILE A 92 9.96 -3.07 -15.19
CA ILE A 92 8.73 -2.39 -15.64
C ILE A 92 7.90 -1.95 -14.42
N SER A 93 7.80 -2.77 -13.37
CA SER A 93 7.09 -2.41 -12.13
C SER A 93 7.71 -1.18 -11.46
N ALA A 94 9.04 -1.15 -11.36
CA ALA A 94 9.78 -0.03 -10.78
C ALA A 94 9.60 1.27 -11.57
N LEU A 95 9.49 1.19 -12.89
CA LEU A 95 9.25 2.35 -13.75
C LEU A 95 7.78 2.82 -13.71
N LEU A 96 6.83 1.91 -13.54
CA LEU A 96 5.41 2.25 -13.47
C LEU A 96 4.99 2.87 -12.13
N LEU A 97 5.61 2.44 -11.02
CA LEU A 97 5.21 2.89 -9.68
C LEU A 97 5.23 4.41 -9.50
N PRO A 98 6.30 5.15 -9.86
CA PRO A 98 6.32 6.61 -9.74
C PRO A 98 5.31 7.30 -10.67
N GLY A 99 4.90 6.65 -11.75
CA GLY A 99 3.83 7.12 -12.63
C GLY A 99 2.41 6.93 -12.08
N CYS A 100 2.22 6.19 -10.99
CA CYS A 100 0.95 6.10 -10.30
C CYS A 100 0.67 7.42 -9.56
N TYR A 101 -0.37 8.15 -9.97
CA TYR A 101 -0.68 9.49 -9.43
C TYR A 101 -0.76 9.52 -7.91
N LEU A 102 -1.42 8.54 -7.30
CA LEU A 102 -1.54 8.47 -5.83
C LEU A 102 -0.16 8.37 -5.16
N HIS A 103 0.73 7.54 -5.69
CA HIS A 103 2.10 7.40 -5.17
C HIS A 103 2.88 8.72 -5.29
N PHE A 104 2.86 9.33 -6.48
CA PHE A 104 3.53 10.61 -6.76
C PHE A 104 3.00 11.74 -5.86
N GLN A 105 1.67 11.84 -5.72
CA GLN A 105 1.03 12.87 -4.92
C GLN A 105 1.40 12.76 -3.44
N ILE A 106 1.27 11.56 -2.84
CA ILE A 106 1.53 11.35 -1.41
C ILE A 106 3.03 11.44 -1.08
N ALA A 107 3.92 11.08 -2.01
CA ALA A 107 5.36 11.26 -1.83
C ALA A 107 5.78 12.73 -1.62
N ARG A 108 4.94 13.68 -2.03
CA ARG A 108 5.20 15.13 -1.92
C ARG A 108 4.57 15.78 -0.70
N TRP A 109 3.88 15.04 0.15
CA TRP A 109 3.23 15.54 1.35
C TRP A 109 3.98 15.09 2.60
N ALA A 110 4.19 16.00 3.56
CA ALA A 110 4.77 15.66 4.86
C ALA A 110 3.76 14.93 5.74
N THR A 111 3.46 13.68 5.39
CA THR A 111 2.50 12.82 6.09
C THR A 111 3.07 11.43 6.37
N THR A 112 2.48 10.73 7.32
CA THR A 112 2.89 9.39 7.73
C THR A 112 2.64 8.31 6.67
N ASP A 113 1.89 8.61 5.61
CA ASP A 113 1.38 7.62 4.66
C ASP A 113 2.51 6.97 3.84
N MET A 114 3.42 7.79 3.31
CA MET A 114 4.50 7.28 2.46
C MET A 114 5.55 6.47 3.24
N PRO A 115 6.05 6.92 4.41
CA PRO A 115 6.91 6.08 5.23
C PRO A 115 6.23 4.78 5.68
N LEU A 116 4.95 4.83 6.09
CA LEU A 116 4.18 3.61 6.37
C LEU A 116 4.16 2.66 5.19
N ASN A 117 3.87 3.17 3.98
CA ASN A 117 3.82 2.37 2.77
C ASN A 117 5.15 1.63 2.52
N PHE A 118 6.28 2.32 2.66
CA PHE A 118 7.60 1.71 2.53
C PHE A 118 7.78 0.52 3.50
N PHE A 119 7.38 0.68 4.76
CA PHE A 119 7.51 -0.41 5.74
C PHE A 119 6.52 -1.55 5.49
N ILE A 120 5.33 -1.28 4.95
CA ILE A 120 4.41 -2.33 4.48
C ILE A 120 5.04 -3.10 3.30
N LEU A 121 5.62 -2.42 2.32
CA LEU A 121 6.31 -3.05 1.20
C LEU A 121 7.51 -3.89 1.69
N SER A 122 8.29 -3.35 2.61
CA SER A 122 9.43 -4.05 3.21
C SER A 122 8.98 -5.29 3.97
N THR A 123 7.86 -5.22 4.70
CA THR A 123 7.24 -6.38 5.36
C THR A 123 6.89 -7.47 4.35
N PHE A 124 6.27 -7.12 3.23
CA PHE A 124 5.94 -8.10 2.18
C PHE A 124 7.18 -8.66 1.49
N TYR A 125 8.19 -7.84 1.26
CA TYR A 125 9.47 -8.33 0.72
C TYR A 125 10.09 -9.39 1.63
N PHE A 126 10.18 -9.13 2.93
CA PHE A 126 10.76 -10.08 3.87
C PHE A 126 9.87 -11.32 4.07
N PHE A 127 8.54 -11.15 4.05
CA PHE A 127 7.63 -12.30 4.04
C PHE A 127 7.88 -13.20 2.81
N ILE A 128 7.88 -12.64 1.60
CA ILE A 128 8.09 -13.40 0.36
C ILE A 128 9.47 -14.07 0.38
N ARG A 129 10.51 -13.38 0.87
CA ARG A 129 11.84 -13.93 1.00
C ARG A 129 11.86 -15.14 1.94
N GLY A 130 11.29 -15.02 3.12
CA GLY A 130 11.19 -16.11 4.11
C GLY A 130 10.32 -17.26 3.62
N PHE A 131 9.24 -16.97 2.90
CA PHE A 131 8.35 -17.96 2.32
C PHE A 131 9.03 -18.78 1.20
N GLN A 132 9.93 -18.17 0.43
CA GLN A 132 10.63 -18.83 -0.69
C GLN A 132 11.97 -19.49 -0.30
N GLU A 133 12.69 -18.95 0.68
CA GLU A 133 14.05 -19.37 1.04
C GLU A 133 14.09 -20.08 2.40
N LYS A 134 14.42 -21.38 2.39
CA LYS A 134 14.51 -22.16 3.64
C LYS A 134 15.70 -21.73 4.52
N SER A 135 16.84 -21.40 3.93
CA SER A 135 18.10 -21.10 4.64
C SER A 135 18.08 -19.78 5.42
N ASN A 136 17.35 -18.79 4.96
CA ASN A 136 17.28 -17.44 5.54
C ASN A 136 15.91 -17.09 6.14
N LYS A 137 15.10 -18.11 6.42
CA LYS A 137 13.70 -17.93 6.82
C LYS A 137 13.57 -17.14 8.12
N ASP A 138 14.31 -17.54 9.16
CA ASP A 138 14.25 -16.89 10.47
C ASP A 138 14.66 -15.42 10.42
N THR A 139 15.75 -15.10 9.73
CA THR A 139 16.22 -13.72 9.53
C THR A 139 15.18 -12.90 8.77
N SER A 140 14.54 -13.50 7.75
CA SER A 140 13.54 -12.82 6.96
C SER A 140 12.30 -12.48 7.79
N TYR A 141 11.79 -13.42 8.58
CA TYR A 141 10.64 -13.16 9.44
C TYR A 141 10.97 -12.22 10.61
N PHE A 142 12.19 -12.29 11.15
CA PHE A 142 12.67 -11.31 12.12
C PHE A 142 12.60 -9.88 11.55
N LEU A 143 13.15 -9.66 10.35
CA LEU A 143 13.12 -8.34 9.68
C LEU A 143 11.69 -7.92 9.28
N MET A 144 10.83 -8.86 8.91
CA MET A 144 9.41 -8.64 8.68
C MET A 144 8.72 -8.01 9.90
N TYR A 145 8.94 -8.59 11.10
CA TYR A 145 8.36 -8.07 12.33
C TYR A 145 8.94 -6.73 12.76
N ILE A 146 10.23 -6.50 12.52
CA ILE A 146 10.83 -5.16 12.72
C ILE A 146 10.13 -4.13 11.83
N CYS A 147 9.93 -4.43 10.54
CA CYS A 147 9.23 -3.52 9.63
C CYS A 147 7.78 -3.25 10.08
N MET A 148 7.08 -4.27 10.57
CA MET A 148 5.72 -4.10 11.13
C MET A 148 5.72 -3.19 12.37
N GLY A 149 6.66 -3.39 13.29
CA GLY A 149 6.81 -2.57 14.50
C GLY A 149 7.14 -1.11 14.16
N ILE A 150 8.06 -0.87 13.23
CA ILE A 150 8.42 0.47 12.75
C ILE A 150 7.20 1.10 12.02
N GLY A 151 6.52 0.35 11.17
CA GLY A 151 5.30 0.79 10.51
C GLY A 151 4.22 1.23 11.50
N PHE A 152 4.07 0.49 12.60
CA PHE A 152 3.19 0.88 13.70
C PHE A 152 3.65 2.20 14.34
N MET A 153 4.94 2.37 14.64
CA MET A 153 5.47 3.59 15.24
C MET A 153 5.37 4.83 14.33
N ILE A 154 5.14 4.63 13.02
CA ILE A 154 4.89 5.74 12.07
C ILE A 154 3.42 6.16 12.09
N LYS A 155 2.47 5.21 12.02
CA LYS A 155 1.05 5.56 11.83
C LYS A 155 0.09 4.80 12.74
N GLY A 156 0.56 3.83 13.51
CA GLY A 156 -0.26 2.99 14.38
C GLY A 156 -0.73 1.70 13.71
N PRO A 157 -1.92 1.18 14.06
CA PRO A 157 -2.40 -0.16 13.72
C PRO A 157 -2.30 -0.60 12.25
N PRO A 158 -2.49 0.27 11.23
CA PRO A 158 -2.36 -0.14 9.83
C PRO A 158 -1.00 -0.77 9.48
N GLY A 159 0.08 -0.40 10.19
CA GLY A 159 1.42 -0.98 10.00
C GLY A 159 1.49 -2.48 10.30
N ILE A 160 0.59 -3.00 11.13
CA ILE A 160 0.50 -4.41 11.50
C ILE A 160 -0.71 -5.06 10.80
N ILE A 161 -1.88 -4.41 10.84
CA ILE A 161 -3.14 -5.03 10.39
C ILE A 161 -3.11 -5.33 8.89
N ILE A 162 -2.65 -4.39 8.05
CA ILE A 162 -2.63 -4.59 6.60
C ILE A 162 -1.76 -5.78 6.21
N PRO A 163 -0.46 -5.84 6.58
CA PRO A 163 0.36 -6.98 6.20
C PRO A 163 -0.10 -8.30 6.82
N THR A 164 -0.53 -8.30 8.08
CA THR A 164 -1.03 -9.53 8.73
C THR A 164 -2.24 -10.07 7.99
N PHE A 165 -3.19 -9.23 7.61
CA PHE A 165 -4.40 -9.64 6.91
C PHE A 165 -4.09 -10.22 5.53
N VAL A 166 -3.22 -9.57 4.75
CA VAL A 166 -2.78 -10.08 3.44
C VAL A 166 -2.06 -11.42 3.56
N ILE A 167 -1.11 -11.53 4.49
CA ILE A 167 -0.32 -12.75 4.72
C ILE A 167 -1.23 -13.90 5.18
N ALA A 168 -2.14 -13.64 6.11
CA ALA A 168 -3.09 -14.64 6.59
C ALA A 168 -4.00 -15.13 5.44
N CYS A 169 -4.58 -14.23 4.67
CA CYS A 169 -5.40 -14.60 3.52
C CYS A 169 -4.61 -15.41 2.47
N TYR A 170 -3.33 -15.06 2.26
CA TYR A 170 -2.48 -15.79 1.32
C TYR A 170 -2.17 -17.21 1.80
N ILE A 171 -1.78 -17.39 3.06
CA ILE A 171 -1.53 -18.72 3.65
C ILE A 171 -2.82 -19.57 3.63
N LEU A 172 -3.96 -18.97 3.98
CA LEU A 172 -5.27 -19.64 3.94
C LEU A 172 -5.64 -20.08 2.52
N ALA A 173 -5.45 -19.22 1.52
CA ALA A 173 -5.77 -19.53 0.12
C ALA A 173 -4.90 -20.67 -0.44
N LEU A 174 -3.63 -20.70 -0.07
CA LEU A 174 -2.70 -21.78 -0.43
C LEU A 174 -2.90 -23.05 0.40
N LYS A 175 -3.62 -22.96 1.56
CA LYS A 175 -3.73 -24.03 2.57
C LYS A 175 -2.36 -24.51 3.07
N ASN A 176 -1.38 -23.61 3.10
CA ASN A 176 -0.03 -23.91 3.57
C ASN A 176 0.08 -23.73 5.09
N TRP A 177 -0.56 -24.62 5.82
CA TRP A 177 -0.59 -24.60 7.29
C TRP A 177 0.79 -24.84 7.93
N GLU A 178 1.70 -25.51 7.19
CA GLU A 178 3.06 -25.76 7.65
C GLU A 178 3.89 -24.47 7.79
N GLU A 179 3.45 -23.38 7.17
CA GLU A 179 4.10 -22.08 7.30
C GLU A 179 3.80 -21.39 8.64
N LEU A 180 2.66 -21.63 9.25
CA LEU A 180 2.25 -20.95 10.50
C LEU A 180 3.23 -21.13 11.67
N PRO A 181 3.69 -22.35 12.00
CA PRO A 181 4.69 -22.53 13.06
C PRO A 181 6.01 -21.83 12.72
N GLN A 182 6.37 -21.78 11.43
CA GLN A 182 7.63 -21.21 10.95
C GLN A 182 7.63 -19.68 11.05
N LEU A 183 6.46 -19.03 11.04
CA LEU A 183 6.34 -17.59 11.29
C LEU A 183 6.76 -17.20 12.72
N ARG A 184 6.79 -18.16 13.67
CA ARG A 184 7.18 -17.92 15.07
C ARG A 184 6.45 -16.72 15.67
N LEU A 185 5.13 -16.70 15.61
CA LEU A 185 4.27 -15.56 15.98
C LEU A 185 4.59 -14.97 17.36
N ALA A 186 4.92 -15.81 18.36
CA ALA A 186 5.29 -15.32 19.69
C ALA A 186 6.54 -14.43 19.66
N TYR A 187 7.58 -14.80 18.88
CA TYR A 187 8.75 -13.94 18.66
C TYR A 187 8.37 -12.66 17.93
N GLY A 188 7.49 -12.76 16.94
CA GLY A 188 7.00 -11.59 16.21
C GLY A 188 6.32 -10.59 17.14
N VAL A 189 5.41 -11.07 18.00
CA VAL A 189 4.75 -10.22 19.00
C VAL A 189 5.77 -9.60 19.97
N ALA A 190 6.76 -10.36 20.43
CA ALA A 190 7.81 -9.84 21.32
C ALA A 190 8.64 -8.73 20.63
N ILE A 191 9.06 -8.92 19.37
CA ILE A 191 9.82 -7.91 18.60
C ILE A 191 8.99 -6.64 18.45
N ILE A 192 7.74 -6.77 18.01
CA ILE A 192 6.83 -5.63 17.85
C ILE A 192 6.63 -4.90 19.17
N ALA A 193 6.43 -5.65 20.27
CA ALA A 193 6.27 -5.08 21.60
C ALA A 193 7.52 -4.29 22.05
N VAL A 194 8.72 -4.83 21.85
CA VAL A 194 9.99 -4.14 22.18
C VAL A 194 10.12 -2.81 21.43
N ILE A 195 9.63 -2.74 20.20
CA ILE A 195 9.69 -1.50 19.39
C ILE A 195 8.63 -0.49 19.85
N ILE A 196 7.42 -0.94 20.19
CA ILE A 196 6.27 -0.08 20.47
C ILE A 196 6.22 0.37 21.93
N LEU A 197 6.42 -0.56 22.86
CA LEU A 197 6.18 -0.31 24.28
C LEU A 197 7.02 0.82 24.89
N PRO A 198 8.29 1.04 24.55
CA PRO A 198 9.07 2.10 25.19
C PRO A 198 8.41 3.48 25.10
N TRP A 199 7.94 3.88 23.91
CA TRP A 199 7.26 5.17 23.76
C TRP A 199 5.87 5.16 24.42
N PHE A 200 5.08 4.10 24.24
CA PHE A 200 3.74 4.03 24.84
C PHE A 200 3.77 4.03 26.37
N VAL A 201 4.71 3.30 26.99
CA VAL A 201 4.89 3.29 28.45
C VAL A 201 5.32 4.67 28.94
N THR A 202 6.25 5.32 28.25
CA THR A 202 6.66 6.70 28.58
C THR A 202 5.48 7.66 28.50
N MET A 203 4.67 7.59 27.45
CA MET A 203 3.49 8.44 27.28
C MET A 203 2.45 8.20 28.38
N LEU A 204 2.23 6.92 28.77
CA LEU A 204 1.34 6.58 29.89
C LEU A 204 1.88 7.10 31.22
N ALA A 205 3.20 7.02 31.45
CA ALA A 205 3.81 7.53 32.67
C ALA A 205 3.73 9.07 32.77
N LEU A 206 3.88 9.78 31.65
CA LEU A 206 3.85 11.25 31.61
C LEU A 206 2.43 11.82 31.61
N HIS A 207 1.46 11.15 30.98
CA HIS A 207 0.14 11.72 30.70
C HIS A 207 -1.03 10.88 31.24
N GLY A 208 -0.77 9.71 31.80
CA GLY A 208 -1.75 8.89 32.53
C GLY A 208 -3.07 8.68 31.77
N ASP A 209 -4.18 9.01 32.45
CA ASP A 209 -5.52 8.80 31.92
C ASP A 209 -5.86 9.66 30.71
N GLU A 210 -5.24 10.83 30.54
CA GLU A 210 -5.45 11.67 29.36
C GLU A 210 -5.03 10.94 28.07
N PHE A 211 -3.84 10.33 28.07
CA PHE A 211 -3.34 9.55 26.94
C PHE A 211 -4.15 8.26 26.75
N LYS A 212 -4.44 7.53 27.84
CA LYS A 212 -5.23 6.32 27.81
C LYS A 212 -6.63 6.54 27.22
N ASN A 213 -7.32 7.59 27.67
CA ASN A 213 -8.68 7.90 27.21
C ASN A 213 -8.67 8.34 25.73
N HIS A 214 -7.63 9.06 25.29
CA HIS A 214 -7.50 9.41 23.87
C HIS A 214 -7.34 8.17 22.99
N ILE A 215 -6.45 7.23 23.37
CA ILE A 215 -6.23 5.99 22.59
C ILE A 215 -7.49 5.11 22.57
N LEU A 216 -8.15 4.92 23.70
CA LEU A 216 -9.36 4.08 23.79
C LEU A 216 -10.60 4.74 23.19
N GLY A 217 -10.73 6.08 23.31
CA GLY A 217 -11.84 6.85 22.77
C GLY A 217 -11.66 7.15 21.27
N ALA A 218 -10.88 8.18 20.97
CA ALA A 218 -10.76 8.72 19.62
C ALA A 218 -10.13 7.75 18.60
N GLU A 219 -9.12 6.96 19.00
CA GLU A 219 -8.42 6.11 18.05
C GLU A 219 -9.04 4.71 17.88
N LEU A 220 -9.71 4.16 18.89
CA LEU A 220 -10.35 2.85 18.80
C LEU A 220 -11.86 2.96 18.57
N ARG A 221 -12.59 3.66 19.45
CA ARG A 221 -14.05 3.71 19.44
C ARG A 221 -14.56 4.44 18.21
N ASP A 222 -14.05 5.64 17.90
CA ASP A 222 -14.54 6.48 16.82
C ASP A 222 -14.22 5.90 15.42
N ARG A 223 -13.27 4.93 15.33
CA ARG A 223 -12.98 4.21 14.10
C ARG A 223 -13.79 2.94 13.89
N ILE A 224 -14.39 2.41 14.95
CA ILE A 224 -15.20 1.18 14.88
C ILE A 224 -16.68 1.50 14.73
N VAL A 225 -17.13 2.59 15.37
CA VAL A 225 -18.54 3.00 15.38
C VAL A 225 -18.74 4.09 14.33
N HIS A 226 -19.24 3.75 13.15
CA HIS A 226 -19.58 4.69 12.09
C HIS A 226 -21.03 4.56 11.70
N ASP A 227 -21.74 5.70 11.66
CA ASP A 227 -23.10 5.82 11.13
C ASP A 227 -23.15 6.02 9.60
N THR A 228 -21.99 5.94 8.92
CA THR A 228 -21.91 6.11 7.47
C THR A 228 -22.38 4.87 6.73
N PRO A 229 -23.17 4.99 5.66
CA PRO A 229 -23.61 3.84 4.86
C PRO A 229 -22.44 3.14 4.15
N PHE A 230 -22.64 1.89 3.77
CA PHE A 230 -21.67 1.16 2.93
C PHE A 230 -21.44 1.91 1.61
N SER A 231 -20.17 2.10 1.26
CA SER A 231 -19.78 2.88 0.07
C SER A 231 -18.71 2.13 -0.74
N LEU A 232 -18.82 2.19 -2.07
CA LEU A 232 -17.80 1.71 -3.00
C LEU A 232 -16.70 2.76 -3.25
N TYR A 233 -16.52 3.71 -2.35
CA TYR A 233 -15.56 4.80 -2.45
C TYR A 233 -14.16 4.33 -2.88
N TYR A 234 -13.63 3.29 -2.25
CA TYR A 234 -12.28 2.82 -2.53
C TYR A 234 -12.11 2.17 -3.90
N LEU A 235 -13.17 1.55 -4.45
CA LEU A 235 -13.16 1.10 -5.83
C LEU A 235 -13.04 2.29 -6.80
N GLY A 236 -13.80 3.36 -6.52
CA GLY A 236 -13.68 4.63 -7.24
C GLY A 236 -12.29 5.27 -7.10
N VAL A 237 -11.65 5.15 -5.93
CA VAL A 237 -10.26 5.61 -5.71
C VAL A 237 -9.29 4.86 -6.61
N ILE A 238 -9.35 3.52 -6.66
CA ILE A 238 -8.49 2.71 -7.54
C ILE A 238 -8.67 3.11 -9.01
N ILE A 239 -9.90 3.37 -9.46
CA ILE A 239 -10.12 3.78 -10.83
C ILE A 239 -9.58 5.20 -11.07
N ARG A 240 -9.95 6.18 -10.25
CA ARG A 240 -9.68 7.60 -10.48
C ARG A 240 -8.22 8.01 -10.25
N TYR A 241 -7.61 7.54 -9.14
CA TYR A 241 -6.26 7.96 -8.76
C TYR A 241 -5.14 7.19 -9.46
N TYR A 242 -5.50 6.20 -10.27
CA TYR A 242 -4.54 5.49 -11.12
C TYR A 242 -4.75 5.77 -12.62
N LEU A 243 -5.65 6.71 -12.99
CA LEU A 243 -5.78 7.15 -14.38
C LEU A 243 -4.46 7.71 -14.92
N PRO A 244 -4.13 7.45 -16.20
CA PRO A 244 -4.82 6.56 -17.14
C PRO A 244 -4.46 5.08 -17.00
N TRP A 245 -3.55 4.73 -16.08
CA TRP A 245 -3.07 3.37 -15.84
C TRP A 245 -4.17 2.40 -15.45
N SER A 246 -5.28 2.89 -14.84
CA SER A 246 -6.44 2.05 -14.51
C SER A 246 -7.04 1.34 -15.72
N PHE A 247 -6.99 1.92 -16.92
CA PHE A 247 -7.43 1.23 -18.15
C PHE A 247 -6.57 0.01 -18.47
N PHE A 248 -5.25 0.16 -18.35
CA PHE A 248 -4.30 -0.95 -18.54
C PHE A 248 -4.38 -1.98 -17.40
N PHE A 249 -4.62 -1.54 -16.18
CA PHE A 249 -4.82 -2.43 -15.03
C PHE A 249 -6.05 -3.33 -15.22
N ILE A 250 -7.18 -2.76 -15.64
CA ILE A 250 -8.41 -3.53 -15.95
C ILE A 250 -8.15 -4.50 -17.10
N ALA A 251 -7.46 -4.07 -18.15
CA ALA A 251 -7.10 -4.95 -19.27
C ALA A 251 -6.16 -6.08 -18.86
N ALA A 252 -5.19 -5.81 -17.97
CA ALA A 252 -4.27 -6.80 -17.41
C ALA A 252 -5.04 -7.87 -16.62
N LEU A 253 -5.98 -7.45 -15.76
CA LEU A 253 -6.85 -8.37 -15.03
C LEU A 253 -7.72 -9.21 -15.99
N ALA A 254 -8.36 -8.58 -16.97
CA ALA A 254 -9.19 -9.26 -17.93
C ALA A 254 -8.42 -10.30 -18.75
N LYS A 255 -7.21 -9.94 -19.23
CA LYS A 255 -6.33 -10.89 -19.95
C LYS A 255 -5.92 -12.07 -19.05
N GLN A 256 -5.60 -11.81 -17.80
CA GLN A 256 -5.23 -12.87 -16.86
C GLN A 256 -6.42 -13.81 -16.56
N PHE A 257 -7.64 -13.26 -16.44
CA PHE A 257 -8.86 -14.08 -16.31
C PHE A 257 -9.11 -14.91 -17.56
N GLU A 258 -8.92 -14.36 -18.75
CA GLU A 258 -9.04 -15.12 -20.01
C GLU A 258 -8.05 -16.30 -20.04
N LEU A 259 -6.78 -16.07 -19.71
CA LEU A 259 -5.75 -17.10 -19.65
C LEU A 259 -6.01 -18.19 -18.58
N THR A 260 -6.64 -17.82 -17.47
CA THR A 260 -6.99 -18.79 -16.41
C THR A 260 -8.31 -19.51 -16.67
N SER A 261 -9.21 -18.91 -17.46
CA SER A 261 -10.53 -19.45 -17.79
C SER A 261 -10.53 -20.40 -19.00
N ILE A 262 -9.41 -20.54 -19.71
CA ILE A 262 -9.28 -21.54 -20.78
C ILE A 262 -9.14 -22.93 -20.14
N SER A 263 -10.24 -23.41 -19.60
CA SER A 263 -10.50 -24.84 -19.39
C SER A 263 -11.17 -25.37 -20.66
N PRO A 264 -10.59 -26.39 -21.31
CA PRO A 264 -10.90 -26.69 -22.70
C PRO A 264 -12.14 -27.54 -22.91
N GLN A 265 -13.05 -27.66 -21.98
CA GLN A 265 -14.25 -28.48 -22.25
C GLN A 265 -15.54 -27.72 -21.94
N PRO A 266 -16.47 -27.62 -22.89
CA PRO A 266 -17.83 -27.19 -22.63
C PRO A 266 -18.48 -28.15 -21.63
N ILE A 267 -18.99 -27.59 -20.53
CA ILE A 267 -19.66 -28.34 -19.48
C ILE A 267 -20.95 -28.88 -20.10
N PRO A 268 -21.20 -30.18 -20.10
CA PRO A 268 -22.47 -30.71 -20.59
C PRO A 268 -23.62 -30.18 -19.72
N LEU A 269 -24.66 -29.68 -20.37
CA LEU A 269 -25.84 -29.00 -19.78
C LEU A 269 -26.64 -29.83 -18.74
N LYS A 270 -26.18 -31.03 -18.38
CA LYS A 270 -26.82 -31.95 -17.42
C LYS A 270 -25.98 -32.26 -16.17
N GLU A 271 -24.82 -31.59 -15.95
CA GLU A 271 -24.05 -31.86 -14.72
C GLU A 271 -24.61 -31.05 -13.53
N ASN A 272 -24.67 -31.73 -12.37
CA ASN A 272 -25.09 -31.14 -11.10
C ASN A 272 -24.21 -29.94 -10.79
N ILE A 273 -24.81 -28.76 -10.52
CA ILE A 273 -24.10 -27.48 -10.24
C ILE A 273 -22.99 -27.64 -9.19
N PHE A 274 -23.22 -28.52 -8.20
CA PHE A 274 -22.26 -28.81 -7.13
C PHE A 274 -21.02 -29.57 -7.64
N LEU A 275 -21.19 -30.50 -8.57
CA LEU A 275 -20.08 -31.24 -9.21
C LEU A 275 -19.27 -30.32 -10.14
N SER A 276 -19.94 -29.44 -10.86
CA SER A 276 -19.33 -28.44 -11.73
C SER A 276 -18.48 -27.44 -10.91
N LEU A 277 -18.98 -26.97 -9.77
CA LEU A 277 -18.24 -26.10 -8.84
C LEU A 277 -17.03 -26.81 -8.21
N SER A 278 -17.16 -28.09 -7.83
CA SER A 278 -16.06 -28.86 -7.26
C SER A 278 -14.93 -29.12 -8.28
N LYS A 279 -15.29 -29.45 -9.54
CA LYS A 279 -14.32 -29.60 -10.64
C LYS A 279 -13.63 -28.27 -10.95
N LYS A 280 -14.36 -27.15 -11.02
CA LYS A 280 -13.79 -25.80 -11.19
C LYS A 280 -12.84 -25.46 -10.04
N MET A 281 -13.20 -25.80 -8.80
CA MET A 281 -12.31 -25.63 -7.64
C MET A 281 -11.06 -26.51 -7.71
N GLN A 282 -11.15 -27.75 -8.22
CA GLN A 282 -9.97 -28.60 -8.41
C GLN A 282 -9.03 -28.08 -9.49
N VAL A 283 -9.57 -27.64 -10.63
CA VAL A 283 -8.78 -27.00 -11.71
C VAL A 283 -8.17 -25.70 -11.23
N TRP A 284 -8.91 -24.89 -10.52
CA TRP A 284 -8.39 -23.66 -9.91
C TRP A 284 -7.26 -23.97 -8.91
N ARG A 285 -7.41 -25.00 -8.06
CA ARG A 285 -6.37 -25.48 -7.14
C ARG A 285 -5.11 -25.96 -7.85
N SER A 286 -5.23 -26.78 -8.91
CA SER A 286 -4.07 -27.25 -9.67
C SER A 286 -3.33 -26.10 -10.38
N ASN A 287 -4.06 -25.05 -10.76
CA ASN A 287 -3.45 -23.86 -11.36
C ASN A 287 -2.78 -22.95 -10.33
N ILE A 288 -3.29 -22.84 -9.11
CA ILE A 288 -2.66 -22.03 -8.03
C ILE A 288 -1.30 -22.60 -7.60
N THR A 289 -1.05 -23.89 -7.72
CA THR A 289 0.22 -24.49 -7.37
C THR A 289 1.38 -24.06 -8.27
N LYS A 290 1.10 -23.51 -9.47
CA LYS A 290 2.14 -22.95 -10.34
C LYS A 290 2.67 -21.64 -9.73
N LYS A 291 4.00 -21.48 -9.68
CA LYS A 291 4.69 -20.33 -9.06
C LYS A 291 4.13 -18.97 -9.52
N ASN A 292 3.88 -18.79 -10.81
CA ASN A 292 3.38 -17.53 -11.35
C ASN A 292 1.94 -17.22 -10.88
N ASN A 293 1.12 -18.26 -10.71
CA ASN A 293 -0.26 -18.08 -10.21
C ASN A 293 -0.29 -17.78 -8.72
N GLN A 294 0.63 -18.35 -7.93
CA GLN A 294 0.80 -17.99 -6.52
C GLN A 294 1.23 -16.52 -6.37
N ALA A 295 2.17 -16.08 -7.20
CA ALA A 295 2.63 -14.68 -7.22
C ALA A 295 1.51 -13.72 -7.62
N PHE A 296 0.72 -14.06 -8.63
CA PHE A 296 -0.44 -13.27 -9.04
C PHE A 296 -1.52 -13.23 -7.95
N LEU A 297 -1.81 -14.37 -7.30
CA LEU A 297 -2.71 -14.45 -6.16
C LEU A 297 -2.26 -13.54 -5.01
N PHE A 298 -0.96 -13.53 -4.70
CA PHE A 298 -0.41 -12.63 -3.67
C PHE A 298 -0.69 -11.16 -4.01
N CYS A 299 -0.38 -10.73 -5.23
CA CYS A 299 -0.65 -9.36 -5.68
C CYS A 299 -2.16 -9.03 -5.63
N THR A 300 -3.01 -9.96 -6.01
CA THR A 300 -4.47 -9.79 -5.98
C THR A 300 -4.98 -9.63 -4.54
N LEU A 301 -4.54 -10.50 -3.61
CA LEU A 301 -4.90 -10.39 -2.20
C LEU A 301 -4.35 -9.10 -1.58
N TRP A 302 -3.16 -8.66 -1.99
CA TRP A 302 -2.58 -7.40 -1.54
C TRP A 302 -3.41 -6.18 -1.97
N ILE A 303 -4.18 -6.27 -3.06
CA ILE A 303 -5.15 -5.24 -3.46
C ILE A 303 -6.48 -5.42 -2.71
N LEU A 304 -7.02 -6.64 -2.70
CA LEU A 304 -8.36 -6.92 -2.19
C LEU A 304 -8.46 -6.77 -0.66
N CYS A 305 -7.43 -7.18 0.09
CA CYS A 305 -7.48 -7.12 1.55
C CYS A 305 -7.55 -5.68 2.09
N PRO A 306 -6.68 -4.72 1.67
CA PRO A 306 -6.85 -3.33 2.08
C PRO A 306 -8.17 -2.71 1.59
N LEU A 307 -8.60 -3.01 0.36
CA LEU A 307 -9.87 -2.56 -0.17
C LEU A 307 -11.03 -3.02 0.73
N LEU A 308 -11.09 -4.30 1.07
CA LEU A 308 -12.11 -4.87 1.95
C LEU A 308 -12.02 -4.26 3.36
N LEU A 309 -10.81 -4.21 3.93
CA LEU A 309 -10.57 -3.69 5.27
C LEU A 309 -11.11 -2.26 5.42
N PHE A 310 -10.70 -1.35 4.55
CA PHE A 310 -11.10 0.05 4.66
C PHE A 310 -12.56 0.30 4.24
N THR A 311 -13.11 -0.50 3.33
CA THR A 311 -14.54 -0.47 3.02
C THR A 311 -15.39 -0.87 4.22
N LEU A 312 -14.95 -1.88 4.99
CA LEU A 312 -15.64 -2.31 6.21
C LEU A 312 -15.53 -1.26 7.35
N PHE A 313 -14.36 -0.63 7.48
CA PHE A 313 -14.17 0.44 8.49
C PHE A 313 -14.79 1.79 8.08
N ARG A 314 -15.36 1.92 6.89
CA ARG A 314 -16.12 3.08 6.39
C ARG A 314 -15.39 4.44 6.51
N VAL A 315 -14.06 4.44 6.52
CA VAL A 315 -13.24 5.67 6.60
C VAL A 315 -12.81 6.06 5.19
N GLU A 316 -13.34 7.16 4.66
CA GLU A 316 -13.12 7.55 3.26
C GLU A 316 -11.93 8.49 3.07
N HIS A 317 -10.72 7.93 3.01
CA HIS A 317 -9.50 8.67 2.64
C HIS A 317 -8.76 7.97 1.50
N SER A 318 -8.60 8.64 0.35
CA SER A 318 -7.94 8.08 -0.83
C SER A 318 -6.52 7.56 -0.55
N ARG A 319 -5.77 8.21 0.34
CA ARG A 319 -4.41 7.82 0.75
C ARG A 319 -4.32 6.44 1.42
N TYR A 320 -5.41 5.90 1.94
CA TYR A 320 -5.41 4.54 2.51
C TYR A 320 -5.22 3.46 1.45
N MET A 321 -5.47 3.78 0.18
CA MET A 321 -5.17 2.90 -0.95
C MET A 321 -3.73 3.02 -1.46
N LEU A 322 -2.87 3.82 -0.82
CA LEU A 322 -1.46 3.93 -1.22
C LEU A 322 -0.72 2.58 -1.24
N PRO A 323 -0.92 1.65 -0.27
CA PRO A 323 -0.25 0.34 -0.30
C PRO A 323 -0.59 -0.52 -1.51
N VAL A 324 -1.70 -0.27 -2.21
CA VAL A 324 -2.07 -1.04 -3.41
C VAL A 324 -1.39 -0.53 -4.68
N SER A 325 -0.65 0.58 -4.63
CA SER A 325 0.09 1.12 -5.80
C SER A 325 1.13 0.13 -6.33
N ALA A 326 1.86 -0.53 -5.44
CA ALA A 326 2.89 -1.48 -5.84
C ALA A 326 2.30 -2.74 -6.53
N PRO A 327 1.32 -3.46 -5.98
CA PRO A 327 0.75 -4.62 -6.68
C PRO A 327 0.01 -4.25 -7.96
N ILE A 328 -0.60 -3.05 -8.08
CA ILE A 328 -1.16 -2.55 -9.34
C ILE A 328 -0.04 -2.38 -10.38
N ALA A 329 1.07 -1.73 -10.02
CA ALA A 329 2.22 -1.57 -10.91
C ALA A 329 2.81 -2.93 -11.33
N ILE A 330 2.88 -3.91 -10.42
CA ILE A 330 3.37 -5.26 -10.72
C ILE A 330 2.44 -5.99 -11.70
N ILE A 331 1.13 -5.96 -11.48
CA ILE A 331 0.15 -6.59 -12.38
C ILE A 331 0.19 -5.97 -13.77
N MET A 332 0.28 -4.65 -13.87
CA MET A 332 0.46 -3.98 -15.17
C MET A 332 1.80 -4.37 -15.82
N ALA A 333 2.86 -4.49 -15.02
CA ALA A 333 4.18 -4.88 -15.53
C ALA A 333 4.19 -6.30 -16.12
N ILE A 334 3.45 -7.24 -15.54
CA ILE A 334 3.26 -8.58 -16.13
C ILE A 334 2.62 -8.45 -17.50
N PHE A 335 1.56 -7.66 -17.61
CA PHE A 335 0.87 -7.43 -18.88
C PHE A 335 1.79 -6.79 -19.92
N PHE A 336 2.53 -5.73 -19.58
CA PHE A 336 3.47 -5.11 -20.50
C PHE A 336 4.66 -6.00 -20.87
N SER A 337 5.18 -6.80 -19.93
CA SER A 337 6.22 -7.79 -20.19
C SER A 337 5.78 -8.81 -21.25
N GLN A 338 4.55 -9.32 -21.14
CA GLN A 338 3.96 -10.23 -22.13
C GLN A 338 3.77 -9.58 -23.50
N LEU A 339 3.33 -8.30 -23.53
CA LEU A 339 3.20 -7.56 -24.78
C LEU A 339 4.54 -7.38 -25.50
N ILE A 340 5.61 -7.11 -24.77
CA ILE A 340 6.95 -6.94 -25.35
C ILE A 340 7.47 -8.27 -25.92
N ASP A 341 7.11 -9.41 -25.30
CA ASP A 341 7.54 -10.74 -25.78
C ASP A 341 6.74 -11.21 -27.00
N SER A 342 5.52 -10.71 -27.17
CA SER A 342 4.62 -11.08 -28.29
C SER A 342 4.20 -9.85 -29.07
N SER A 343 4.88 -9.56 -30.19
CA SER A 343 4.56 -8.42 -31.06
C SER A 343 3.14 -8.47 -31.63
N SER A 344 2.51 -9.65 -31.73
CA SER A 344 1.13 -9.82 -32.17
C SER A 344 0.11 -9.25 -31.17
N ASP A 345 0.42 -9.25 -29.88
CA ASP A 345 -0.47 -8.80 -28.80
C ASP A 345 -0.73 -7.29 -28.82
N PHE A 346 0.18 -6.49 -29.41
CA PHE A 346 -0.04 -5.04 -29.64
C PHE A 346 -1.21 -4.77 -30.61
N LYS A 347 -1.57 -5.73 -31.48
CA LYS A 347 -2.72 -5.63 -32.36
C LYS A 347 -4.03 -6.08 -31.70
N GLY A 348 -3.94 -6.68 -30.50
CA GLY A 348 -5.09 -7.22 -29.77
C GLY A 348 -5.94 -6.16 -29.06
N LYS A 349 -7.20 -6.53 -28.77
CA LYS A 349 -8.17 -5.67 -28.06
C LYS A 349 -7.68 -5.22 -26.67
N PHE A 350 -6.97 -6.05 -25.94
CA PHE A 350 -6.46 -5.77 -24.58
C PHE A 350 -5.40 -4.65 -24.55
N PHE A 351 -4.71 -4.38 -25.67
CA PHE A 351 -3.82 -3.23 -25.76
C PHE A 351 -4.51 -2.04 -26.40
N LYS A 352 -5.21 -2.23 -27.53
CA LYS A 352 -5.79 -1.11 -28.31
C LYS A 352 -6.82 -0.33 -27.51
N ILE A 353 -7.74 -1.01 -26.81
CA ILE A 353 -8.80 -0.32 -26.06
C ILE A 353 -8.21 0.58 -24.96
N PRO A 354 -7.40 0.08 -24.00
CA PRO A 354 -6.83 0.93 -22.96
C PRO A 354 -5.90 2.01 -23.53
N PHE A 355 -5.20 1.75 -24.64
CA PHE A 355 -4.36 2.74 -25.31
C PHE A 355 -5.18 3.92 -25.84
N TYR A 356 -6.25 3.65 -26.60
CA TYR A 356 -7.11 4.73 -27.13
C TYR A 356 -7.85 5.46 -26.01
N LEU A 357 -8.32 4.77 -24.97
CA LEU A 357 -8.93 5.42 -23.82
C LEU A 357 -7.94 6.34 -23.10
N SER A 358 -6.69 5.92 -22.94
CA SER A 358 -5.64 6.75 -22.34
C SER A 358 -5.31 7.97 -23.22
N LEU A 359 -5.25 7.78 -24.55
CA LEU A 359 -5.01 8.86 -25.50
C LEU A 359 -6.13 9.91 -25.43
N ILE A 360 -7.40 9.46 -25.46
CA ILE A 360 -8.56 10.36 -25.34
C ILE A 360 -8.51 11.10 -24.01
N PHE A 361 -8.18 10.43 -22.91
CA PHE A 361 -8.05 11.05 -21.60
C PHE A 361 -7.01 12.17 -21.58
N TYR A 362 -5.82 11.93 -22.15
CA TYR A 362 -4.78 12.98 -22.23
C TYR A 362 -5.16 14.13 -23.16
N LEU A 363 -5.81 13.86 -24.29
CA LEU A 363 -6.30 14.90 -25.20
C LEU A 363 -7.37 15.78 -24.52
N LEU A 364 -8.28 15.19 -23.75
CA LEU A 364 -9.27 15.94 -22.97
C LEU A 364 -8.61 16.83 -21.91
N ILE A 365 -7.61 16.31 -21.17
CA ILE A 365 -6.87 17.12 -20.20
C ILE A 365 -6.15 18.27 -20.90
N ALA A 366 -5.46 18.02 -22.02
CA ALA A 366 -4.76 19.05 -22.77
C ALA A 366 -5.74 20.14 -23.26
N MET A 367 -6.89 19.73 -23.80
CA MET A 367 -7.93 20.67 -24.23
C MET A 367 -8.45 21.52 -23.08
N LEU A 368 -8.78 20.91 -21.94
CA LEU A 368 -9.26 21.62 -20.74
C LEU A 368 -8.20 22.60 -20.19
N THR A 369 -6.92 22.21 -20.22
CA THR A 369 -5.81 23.08 -19.79
C THR A 369 -5.68 24.29 -20.69
N VAL A 370 -5.71 24.10 -22.02
CA VAL A 370 -5.67 25.19 -23.00
C VAL A 370 -6.88 26.11 -22.84
N MET A 371 -8.11 25.55 -22.73
CA MET A 371 -9.30 26.35 -22.49
C MET A 371 -9.20 27.14 -21.17
N GLY A 372 -8.71 26.51 -20.09
CA GLY A 372 -8.50 27.19 -18.80
C GLY A 372 -7.53 28.38 -18.92
N MET A 373 -6.46 28.26 -19.72
CA MET A 373 -5.54 29.37 -19.97
C MET A 373 -6.23 30.55 -20.69
N PHE A 374 -7.11 30.28 -21.63
CA PHE A 374 -7.87 31.34 -22.31
C PHE A 374 -8.92 32.03 -21.45
N PHE A 375 -9.53 31.30 -20.51
CA PHE A 375 -10.59 31.86 -19.64
C PHE A 375 -10.06 32.48 -18.34
N LEU A 376 -8.86 32.12 -17.90
CA LEU A 376 -8.27 32.60 -16.64
C LEU A 376 -7.27 33.75 -16.83
N HIS A 377 -6.84 34.04 -18.07
CA HIS A 377 -6.03 35.19 -18.44
C HIS A 377 -6.76 35.96 -19.53
N PRO A 378 -7.70 36.91 -19.17
CA PRO A 378 -8.24 37.88 -20.13
C PRO A 378 -7.18 38.90 -20.53
#